data_1a04824c5f5e4cad1b61f901a34cbbfe
#
_entry.id   1a04824c5f5e4cad1b61f901a34cbbfe
#
_cell.length_a   1.000
_cell.length_b   1.000
_cell.length_c   1.000
_cell.angle_alpha   90.00
_cell.angle_beta   90.00
_cell.angle_gamma   90.00
#
_symmetry.space_group_name_H-M   'P 1'
#
loop_
_entity.id
_entity.type
_entity.pdbx_description
1 polymer ?
#
loop_
_entity_poly.entity_id
_entity_poly.type
_entity_poly.pdbx_seq_one_letter_code
_entity_poly.pdbx_strand_id
1 'polypeptide(L)'
;MKQLLVCLISCIPFLAFSQIRIDDIGDGWKAKVEQALTVIQQTDCEKYDLLMSTCKHVSYSTATFATTESGTTILIPRREIVVGNINDIAAILVHESLHLYMLQNKLIMPEADEEVLCYAYELEFLLQIPGVEMWLLDHARKQIAYFSSK
;
A
#
# COMPACT_ATOMS: atom_id res chain seq x y z
N MET A 1 2.16 -24.10 50.82
CA MET A 1 2.08 -24.37 49.38
C MET A 1 2.40 -23.08 48.65
N LYS A 2 3.59 -22.99 48.05
CA LYS A 2 4.02 -21.82 47.27
C LYS A 2 3.71 -22.12 45.82
N GLN A 3 2.76 -21.36 45.22
CA GLN A 3 2.49 -21.43 43.78
C GLN A 3 3.61 -20.70 43.03
N LEU A 4 4.33 -21.47 42.21
CA LEU A 4 5.34 -20.97 41.29
C LEU A 4 4.59 -20.41 40.06
N LEU A 5 4.57 -19.09 39.93
CA LEU A 5 4.06 -18.40 38.72
C LEU A 5 5.15 -18.47 37.65
N VAL A 6 5.01 -19.41 36.73
CA VAL A 6 5.90 -19.51 35.57
C VAL A 6 5.44 -18.45 34.54
N CYS A 7 6.16 -17.33 34.47
CA CYS A 7 6.05 -16.39 33.38
C CYS A 7 6.62 -17.02 32.10
N LEU A 8 5.73 -17.53 31.25
CA LEU A 8 6.04 -17.85 29.86
C LEU A 8 6.26 -16.53 29.10
N ILE A 9 7.51 -16.09 29.05
CA ILE A 9 7.93 -15.06 28.09
C ILE A 9 7.93 -15.75 26.72
N SER A 10 6.85 -15.56 25.96
CA SER A 10 6.82 -15.93 24.55
C SER A 10 7.82 -15.03 23.82
N CYS A 11 8.99 -15.59 23.49
CA CYS A 11 9.89 -15.02 22.52
C CYS A 11 9.15 -14.98 21.17
N ILE A 12 8.48 -13.88 20.87
CA ILE A 12 8.05 -13.56 19.52
C ILE A 12 9.37 -13.32 18.76
N PRO A 13 9.70 -14.14 17.74
CA PRO A 13 10.85 -13.83 16.90
C PRO A 13 10.60 -12.46 16.29
N PHE A 14 11.42 -11.50 16.61
CA PHE A 14 11.52 -10.24 15.92
C PHE A 14 11.99 -10.60 14.50
N LEU A 15 11.05 -10.96 13.62
CA LEU A 15 11.29 -10.95 12.19
C LEU A 15 11.69 -9.51 11.88
N ALA A 16 12.94 -9.30 11.53
CA ALA A 16 13.43 -8.03 11.04
C ALA A 16 12.70 -7.78 9.71
N PHE A 17 11.52 -7.16 9.78
CA PHE A 17 10.85 -6.66 8.60
C PHE A 17 11.82 -5.70 7.95
N SER A 18 12.18 -5.98 6.73
CA SER A 18 13.00 -5.10 5.90
C SER A 18 12.27 -3.76 5.82
N GLN A 19 12.83 -2.76 6.46
CA GLN A 19 12.25 -1.42 6.46
C GLN A 19 12.22 -0.92 5.01
N ILE A 20 11.03 -0.48 4.55
CA ILE A 20 10.90 0.16 3.24
C ILE A 20 11.75 1.43 3.25
N ARG A 21 12.64 1.57 2.27
CA ARG A 21 13.37 2.81 2.05
C ARG A 21 12.42 3.83 1.42
N ILE A 22 12.32 5.01 2.02
CA ILE A 22 11.55 6.13 1.49
C ILE A 22 12.54 7.25 1.17
N ASP A 23 12.53 7.74 -0.07
CA ASP A 23 13.37 8.86 -0.44
C ASP A 23 12.90 10.11 0.30
N ASP A 24 13.86 10.92 0.77
CA ASP A 24 13.57 12.22 1.37
C ASP A 24 13.86 13.31 0.36
N ILE A 25 12.79 13.89 -0.19
CA ILE A 25 12.87 14.96 -1.18
C ILE A 25 12.42 16.32 -0.64
N GLY A 26 12.25 16.40 0.68
CA GLY A 26 11.70 17.58 1.34
C GLY A 26 10.19 17.68 1.25
N ASP A 27 9.62 18.84 1.57
CA ASP A 27 8.17 19.17 1.52
C ASP A 27 7.28 18.23 2.33
N GLY A 28 7.83 17.52 3.34
CA GLY A 28 7.10 16.57 4.16
C GLY A 28 6.74 15.25 3.46
N TRP A 29 7.29 15.00 2.27
CA TRP A 29 7.10 13.78 1.49
C TRP A 29 7.24 12.52 2.35
N LYS A 30 8.42 12.32 2.95
CA LYS A 30 8.71 11.13 3.74
C LYS A 30 7.71 10.94 4.88
N ALA A 31 7.42 12.01 5.62
CA ALA A 31 6.47 11.95 6.74
C ALA A 31 5.06 11.56 6.31
N LYS A 32 4.59 12.01 5.14
CA LYS A 32 3.27 11.62 4.61
C LYS A 32 3.24 10.14 4.21
N VAL A 33 4.29 9.63 3.57
CA VAL A 33 4.39 8.20 3.23
C VAL A 33 4.44 7.35 4.51
N GLU A 34 5.20 7.75 5.53
CA GLU A 34 5.26 7.06 6.82
C GLU A 34 3.89 7.05 7.54
N GLN A 35 3.14 8.16 7.48
CA GLN A 35 1.77 8.21 7.98
C GLN A 35 0.84 7.28 7.20
N ALA A 36 0.95 7.23 5.88
CA ALA A 36 0.16 6.32 5.05
C ALA A 36 0.45 4.85 5.38
N LEU A 37 1.71 4.48 5.57
CA LEU A 37 2.09 3.15 6.05
C LEU A 37 1.46 2.81 7.40
N THR A 38 1.40 3.79 8.30
CA THR A 38 0.75 3.61 9.61
C THR A 38 -0.76 3.39 9.46
N VAL A 39 -1.42 4.13 8.55
CA VAL A 39 -2.85 3.92 8.24
C VAL A 39 -3.08 2.51 7.71
N ILE A 40 -2.26 2.03 6.77
CA ILE A 40 -2.40 0.68 6.22
C ILE A 40 -2.25 -0.37 7.34
N GLN A 41 -1.20 -0.26 8.16
CA GLN A 41 -0.94 -1.19 9.25
C GLN A 41 -2.09 -1.26 10.28
N GLN A 42 -2.70 -0.12 10.59
CA GLN A 42 -3.79 -0.04 11.56
C GLN A 42 -5.14 -0.49 11.00
N THR A 43 -5.32 -0.40 9.69
CA THR A 43 -6.57 -0.70 9.01
C THR A 43 -6.63 -2.15 8.55
N ASP A 44 -5.57 -2.65 7.90
CA ASP A 44 -5.52 -3.96 7.28
C ASP A 44 -4.10 -4.53 7.35
N CYS A 45 -3.86 -5.39 8.33
CA CYS A 45 -2.54 -5.97 8.55
C CYS A 45 -2.11 -6.91 7.41
N GLU A 46 -3.04 -7.56 6.71
CA GLU A 46 -2.71 -8.46 5.59
C GLU A 46 -2.20 -7.65 4.38
N LYS A 47 -2.86 -6.53 4.08
CA LYS A 47 -2.41 -5.60 3.04
C LYS A 47 -1.08 -4.92 3.40
N TYR A 48 -0.89 -4.60 4.68
CA TYR A 48 0.39 -4.10 5.17
C TYR A 48 1.51 -5.13 5.00
N ASP A 49 1.27 -6.39 5.37
CA ASP A 49 2.26 -7.46 5.24
C ASP A 49 2.61 -7.74 3.77
N LEU A 50 1.61 -7.70 2.86
CA LEU A 50 1.86 -7.79 1.43
C LEU A 50 2.76 -6.67 0.95
N LEU A 51 2.46 -5.42 1.29
CA LEU A 51 3.27 -4.25 0.93
C LEU A 51 4.70 -4.38 1.46
N MET A 52 4.88 -4.74 2.74
CA MET A 52 6.20 -4.90 3.36
C MET A 52 7.01 -6.04 2.74
N SER A 53 6.37 -7.09 2.27
CA SER A 53 7.03 -8.23 1.63
C SER A 53 7.45 -7.94 0.18
N THR A 54 6.67 -7.16 -0.55
CA THR A 54 6.87 -6.91 -1.99
C THR A 54 7.64 -5.62 -2.26
N CYS A 55 7.38 -4.54 -1.51
CA CYS A 55 8.01 -3.24 -1.71
C CYS A 55 9.28 -3.09 -0.87
N LYS A 56 10.36 -2.66 -1.49
CA LYS A 56 11.63 -2.32 -0.82
C LYS A 56 11.92 -0.84 -0.83
N HIS A 57 11.28 -0.10 -1.72
CA HIS A 57 11.57 1.29 -1.94
C HIS A 57 10.31 2.05 -2.40
N VAL A 58 10.06 3.19 -1.79
CA VAL A 58 9.07 4.17 -2.25
C VAL A 58 9.81 5.43 -2.67
N SER A 59 9.64 5.82 -3.91
CA SER A 59 10.24 7.02 -4.49
C SER A 59 9.18 7.86 -5.20
N TYR A 60 9.60 8.99 -5.72
CA TYR A 60 8.74 9.89 -6.47
C TYR A 60 8.99 9.81 -7.96
N SER A 61 8.00 10.22 -8.74
CA SER A 61 8.14 10.39 -10.18
C SER A 61 7.59 11.74 -10.63
N THR A 62 7.96 12.12 -11.85
CA THR A 62 7.35 13.25 -12.57
C THR A 62 6.20 12.80 -13.47
N ALA A 63 5.90 11.50 -13.48
CA ALA A 63 4.79 10.93 -14.22
C ALA A 63 3.44 11.42 -13.71
N THR A 64 2.40 11.13 -14.46
CA THR A 64 1.03 11.53 -14.11
C THR A 64 0.38 10.55 -13.16
N PHE A 65 0.79 9.29 -13.20
CA PHE A 65 0.22 8.17 -12.43
C PHE A 65 1.31 7.51 -11.58
N ALA A 66 0.90 6.88 -10.50
CA ALA A 66 1.75 5.97 -9.76
C ALA A 66 2.10 4.75 -10.64
N THR A 67 3.21 4.10 -10.36
CA THR A 67 3.66 2.92 -11.09
C THR A 67 4.70 2.15 -10.29
N THR A 68 4.93 0.92 -10.70
CA THR A 68 6.00 0.09 -10.14
C THR A 68 7.24 0.13 -11.03
N GLU A 69 8.43 0.07 -10.42
CA GLU A 69 9.71 0.00 -11.11
C GLU A 69 10.58 -1.08 -10.49
N SER A 70 11.38 -1.75 -11.34
CA SER A 70 12.36 -2.75 -10.91
C SER A 70 11.79 -3.90 -10.07
N GLY A 71 10.46 -4.12 -10.10
CA GLY A 71 9.79 -5.21 -9.39
C GLY A 71 9.77 -5.09 -7.86
N THR A 72 10.31 -4.01 -7.28
CA THR A 72 10.34 -3.78 -5.82
C THR A 72 10.19 -2.32 -5.43
N THR A 73 10.02 -1.42 -6.37
CA THR A 73 9.92 0.03 -6.15
C THR A 73 8.54 0.52 -6.56
N ILE A 74 7.91 1.32 -5.70
CA ILE A 74 6.70 2.07 -6.01
C ILE A 74 7.11 3.53 -6.28
N LEU A 75 6.70 4.06 -7.42
CA LEU A 75 6.88 5.45 -7.80
C LEU A 75 5.56 6.18 -7.68
N ILE A 76 5.49 7.19 -6.82
CA ILE A 76 4.29 8.01 -6.63
C ILE A 76 4.52 9.39 -7.26
N PRO A 77 3.58 9.93 -8.05
CA PRO A 77 3.69 11.29 -8.55
C PRO A 77 3.87 12.30 -7.41
N ARG A 78 4.89 13.15 -7.50
CA ARG A 78 5.18 14.15 -6.46
C ARG A 78 3.96 15.01 -6.13
N ARG A 79 3.16 15.37 -7.14
CA ARG A 79 1.94 16.17 -6.95
C ARG A 79 0.90 15.48 -6.05
N GLU A 80 0.75 14.17 -6.15
CA GLU A 80 -0.22 13.41 -5.35
C GLU A 80 0.13 13.50 -3.86
N ILE A 81 1.40 13.45 -3.52
CA ILE A 81 1.84 13.60 -2.12
C ILE A 81 1.72 15.04 -1.63
N VAL A 82 2.02 16.02 -2.48
CA VAL A 82 1.91 17.43 -2.07
C VAL A 82 0.45 17.85 -1.82
N VAL A 83 -0.46 17.39 -2.68
CA VAL A 83 -1.89 17.77 -2.68
C VAL A 83 -2.76 16.71 -2.02
N GLY A 84 -2.40 15.43 -2.15
CA GLY A 84 -3.17 14.29 -1.67
C GLY A 84 -3.24 14.22 -0.14
N ASN A 85 -4.29 13.59 0.34
CA ASN A 85 -4.41 13.27 1.75
C ASN A 85 -3.72 11.93 2.07
N ILE A 86 -3.65 11.59 3.35
CA ILE A 86 -2.95 10.38 3.79
C ILE A 86 -3.66 9.10 3.33
N ASN A 87 -5.01 9.10 3.28
CA ASN A 87 -5.78 7.94 2.82
C ASN A 87 -5.58 7.69 1.32
N ASP A 88 -5.42 8.75 0.53
CA ASP A 88 -5.10 8.66 -0.89
C ASP A 88 -3.72 8.01 -1.13
N ILE A 89 -2.71 8.48 -0.40
CA ILE A 89 -1.36 7.89 -0.46
C ILE A 89 -1.39 6.43 -0.01
N ALA A 90 -2.14 6.11 1.04
CA ALA A 90 -2.29 4.74 1.53
C ALA A 90 -2.98 3.84 0.48
N ALA A 91 -4.03 4.33 -0.17
CA ALA A 91 -4.73 3.64 -1.25
C ALA A 91 -3.80 3.33 -2.43
N ILE A 92 -3.00 4.32 -2.88
CA ILE A 92 -1.99 4.15 -3.92
C ILE A 92 -0.98 3.06 -3.52
N LEU A 93 -0.45 3.10 -2.30
CA LEU A 93 0.53 2.10 -1.85
C LEU A 93 -0.06 0.68 -1.82
N VAL A 94 -1.32 0.54 -1.41
CA VAL A 94 -2.03 -0.74 -1.41
C VAL A 94 -2.23 -1.24 -2.85
N HIS A 95 -2.70 -0.38 -3.75
CA HIS A 95 -2.88 -0.68 -5.17
C HIS A 95 -1.57 -1.17 -5.82
N GLU A 96 -0.51 -0.39 -5.72
CA GLU A 96 0.79 -0.69 -6.33
C GLU A 96 1.45 -1.93 -5.70
N SER A 97 1.15 -2.24 -4.43
CA SER A 97 1.68 -3.44 -3.79
C SER A 97 1.16 -4.72 -4.44
N LEU A 98 -0.07 -4.72 -4.96
CA LEU A 98 -0.63 -5.86 -5.66
C LEU A 98 0.00 -6.02 -7.05
N HIS A 99 0.28 -4.94 -7.76
CA HIS A 99 1.08 -4.99 -9.00
C HIS A 99 2.46 -5.61 -8.76
N LEU A 100 3.16 -5.18 -7.69
CA LEU A 100 4.46 -5.77 -7.33
C LEU A 100 4.34 -7.26 -7.02
N TYR A 101 3.31 -7.66 -6.28
CA TYR A 101 3.05 -9.07 -5.98
C TYR A 101 2.84 -9.90 -7.24
N MET A 102 1.99 -9.42 -8.16
CA MET A 102 1.73 -10.11 -9.42
C MET A 102 2.99 -10.23 -10.27
N LEU A 103 3.76 -9.15 -10.38
CA LEU A 103 5.02 -9.14 -11.11
C LEU A 103 6.04 -10.14 -10.53
N GLN A 104 6.23 -10.14 -9.20
CA GLN A 104 7.18 -11.04 -8.52
C GLN A 104 6.78 -12.51 -8.62
N ASN A 105 5.49 -12.80 -8.67
CA ASN A 105 4.95 -14.16 -8.81
C ASN A 105 4.69 -14.55 -10.29
N LYS A 106 5.06 -13.68 -11.24
CA LYS A 106 4.89 -13.92 -12.69
C LYS A 106 3.46 -14.26 -13.08
N LEU A 107 2.49 -13.61 -12.42
CA LEU A 107 1.08 -13.73 -12.77
C LEU A 107 0.84 -12.88 -14.01
N ILE A 108 0.59 -13.54 -15.14
CA ILE A 108 0.40 -12.86 -16.43
C ILE A 108 -1.09 -12.86 -16.74
N MET A 109 -1.63 -11.67 -16.91
CA MET A 109 -3.02 -11.43 -17.32
C MET A 109 -3.10 -10.19 -18.21
N PRO A 110 -4.22 -9.94 -18.90
CA PRO A 110 -4.45 -8.68 -19.60
C PRO A 110 -4.37 -7.49 -18.64
N GLU A 111 -3.77 -6.38 -19.08
CA GLU A 111 -3.63 -5.15 -18.27
C GLU A 111 -4.96 -4.68 -17.67
N ALA A 112 -6.06 -4.75 -18.44
CA ALA A 112 -7.38 -4.35 -17.95
C ALA A 112 -7.86 -5.23 -16.78
N ASP A 113 -7.61 -6.54 -16.81
CA ASP A 113 -7.97 -7.46 -15.73
C ASP A 113 -7.10 -7.22 -14.48
N GLU A 114 -5.81 -6.93 -14.69
CA GLU A 114 -4.88 -6.58 -13.63
C GLU A 114 -5.32 -5.32 -12.90
N GLU A 115 -5.66 -4.26 -13.63
CA GLU A 115 -6.16 -3.01 -13.06
C GLU A 115 -7.48 -3.21 -12.30
N VAL A 116 -8.41 -4.01 -12.82
CA VAL A 116 -9.65 -4.34 -12.11
C VAL A 116 -9.36 -4.97 -10.74
N LEU A 117 -8.40 -5.90 -10.68
CA LEU A 117 -8.01 -6.54 -9.43
C LEU A 117 -7.36 -5.54 -8.46
N CYS A 118 -6.45 -4.68 -8.96
CA CYS A 118 -5.76 -3.70 -8.12
C CYS A 118 -6.72 -2.66 -7.55
N TYR A 119 -7.65 -2.12 -8.35
CA TYR A 119 -8.68 -1.20 -7.86
C TYR A 119 -9.70 -1.87 -6.94
N ALA A 120 -10.03 -3.14 -7.16
CA ALA A 120 -10.90 -3.88 -6.23
C ALA A 120 -10.21 -4.08 -4.87
N TYR A 121 -8.93 -4.40 -4.87
CA TYR A 121 -8.10 -4.56 -3.67
C TYR A 121 -7.95 -3.24 -2.90
N GLU A 122 -7.74 -2.13 -3.62
CA GLU A 122 -7.75 -0.78 -3.09
C GLU A 122 -9.10 -0.40 -2.47
N LEU A 123 -10.21 -0.66 -3.19
CA LEU A 123 -11.56 -0.36 -2.71
C LEU A 123 -11.90 -1.13 -1.43
N GLU A 124 -11.51 -2.39 -1.34
CA GLU A 124 -11.68 -3.20 -0.14
C GLU A 124 -10.95 -2.59 1.07
N PHE A 125 -9.73 -2.12 0.88
CA PHE A 125 -8.97 -1.39 1.90
C PHE A 125 -9.65 -0.08 2.32
N LEU A 126 -10.04 0.75 1.36
CA LEU A 126 -10.68 2.04 1.61
C LEU A 126 -11.99 1.90 2.40
N LEU A 127 -12.76 0.84 2.13
CA LEU A 127 -14.02 0.57 2.85
C LEU A 127 -13.81 0.25 4.34
N GLN A 128 -12.61 -0.11 4.76
CA GLN A 128 -12.28 -0.39 6.16
C GLN A 128 -11.86 0.88 6.93
N ILE A 129 -11.53 1.99 6.24
CA ILE A 129 -11.10 3.23 6.88
C ILE A 129 -12.32 3.99 7.42
N PRO A 130 -12.42 4.22 8.74
CA PRO A 130 -13.52 5.00 9.31
C PRO A 130 -13.52 6.45 8.79
N GLY A 131 -14.64 6.86 8.19
CA GLY A 131 -14.78 8.24 7.69
C GLY A 131 -13.95 8.56 6.45
N VAL A 132 -13.59 7.53 5.68
CA VAL A 132 -12.87 7.71 4.40
C VAL A 132 -13.63 8.66 3.47
N GLU A 133 -12.91 9.43 2.70
CA GLU A 133 -13.46 10.39 1.76
C GLU A 133 -14.22 9.69 0.62
N MET A 134 -15.46 10.09 0.40
CA MET A 134 -16.32 9.46 -0.62
C MET A 134 -15.72 9.52 -2.02
N TRP A 135 -14.95 10.56 -2.34
CA TRP A 135 -14.34 10.69 -3.66
C TRP A 135 -13.29 9.61 -3.95
N LEU A 136 -12.59 9.09 -2.91
CA LEU A 136 -11.67 7.95 -3.04
C LEU A 136 -12.42 6.67 -3.43
N LEU A 137 -13.52 6.38 -2.72
CA LEU A 137 -14.37 5.23 -3.02
C LEU A 137 -14.97 5.32 -4.43
N ASP A 138 -15.43 6.52 -4.81
CA ASP A 138 -16.01 6.76 -6.14
C ASP A 138 -14.94 6.66 -7.24
N HIS A 139 -13.71 7.09 -6.96
CA HIS A 139 -12.59 6.94 -7.88
C HIS A 139 -12.33 5.44 -8.17
N ALA A 140 -12.09 4.65 -7.15
CA ALA A 140 -11.81 3.22 -7.29
C ALA A 140 -12.95 2.48 -8.03
N ARG A 141 -14.23 2.76 -7.69
CA ARG A 141 -15.39 2.18 -8.40
C ARG A 141 -15.44 2.55 -9.88
N LYS A 142 -15.15 3.81 -10.22
CA LYS A 142 -15.11 4.29 -11.61
C LYS A 142 -14.01 3.60 -12.41
N GLN A 143 -12.85 3.41 -11.81
CA GLN A 143 -11.74 2.72 -12.46
C GLN A 143 -12.06 1.23 -12.68
N ILE A 144 -12.65 0.54 -11.71
CA ILE A 144 -13.13 -0.84 -11.89
C ILE A 144 -14.11 -0.91 -13.08
N ALA A 145 -15.10 -0.03 -13.12
CA ALA A 145 -16.09 -0.01 -14.21
C ALA A 145 -15.45 0.29 -15.59
N TYR A 146 -14.49 1.21 -15.62
CA TYR A 146 -13.77 1.58 -16.83
C TYR A 146 -12.96 0.41 -17.39
N PHE A 147 -12.13 -0.23 -16.56
CA PHE A 147 -11.30 -1.34 -17.03
C PHE A 147 -12.12 -2.62 -17.31
N SER A 148 -13.20 -2.88 -16.57
CA SER A 148 -14.11 -4.00 -16.87
C SER A 148 -14.85 -3.86 -18.21
N SER A 149 -14.85 -2.69 -18.83
CA SER A 149 -15.49 -2.44 -20.13
C SER A 149 -14.55 -2.60 -21.32
N LYS A 150 -13.29 -2.95 -21.10
CA LYS A 150 -12.25 -3.10 -22.11
C LYS A 150 -11.96 -4.54 -22.47
#